data_d5378815fce99c87d8f41cfa288c3169
#
_entry.id   d5378815fce99c87d8f41cfa288c3169
#
_cell.length_a   1.000
_cell.length_b   1.000
_cell.length_c   1.000
_cell.angle_alpha   90.00
_cell.angle_beta   90.00
_cell.angle_gamma   90.00
#
_symmetry.space_group_name_H-M   'P 1'
#
loop_
_entity.id
_entity.type
_entity.pdbx_description
1 polymer ?
#
loop_
_entity_poly.entity_id
_entity_poly.type
_entity_poly.pdbx_seq_one_letter_code
_entity_poly.pdbx_strand_id
1 'polypeptide(L)'
;TYSLENNFGNKFAINQTTGQVTLNSALDYETTNSYNLKVIATDSKGITKERSTNFSVTDVSPGYSGNLISASKAESAATGTVILNSSISNFANPSYSISGGDNKFAIDASTGQVTLANALDYETDQSHSFTVSVTAGGETETQNFTLNVSDVSLGYSGTLVSASKAENIATGTVILNSAVSGFAGANYSLSGGQSKFVINSSTGQVTLANPLDYETATSHTFTVTAEAGGETKSESFSLNVSDINVGFSGTLASASKAENIATGTVILNSTVSNFSNPSYSLSGGNDKFSINSSTGQVTLAN
;
A
#
# COMPACT_ATOMS: atom_id res chain seq x y z
N THR A 1 -52.20 -2.38 -53.17
CA THR A 1 -50.98 -2.54 -52.35
C THR A 1 -50.39 -1.20 -52.01
N TYR A 2 -49.59 -1.20 -50.91
CA TYR A 2 -48.89 -0.01 -50.43
C TYR A 2 -47.41 -0.19 -50.52
N SER A 3 -46.65 0.84 -50.83
CA SER A 3 -45.19 0.87 -50.80
C SER A 3 -44.65 2.23 -50.35
N LEU A 4 -43.40 2.24 -49.86
CA LEU A 4 -42.66 3.47 -49.61
C LEU A 4 -41.77 3.76 -50.82
N GLU A 5 -41.70 5.02 -51.28
CA GLU A 5 -40.77 5.43 -52.31
C GLU A 5 -39.32 5.31 -51.83
N ASN A 6 -39.09 5.66 -50.58
CA ASN A 6 -37.79 5.49 -49.92
C ASN A 6 -38.01 4.98 -48.48
N ASN A 7 -37.29 3.95 -48.10
CA ASN A 7 -37.29 3.42 -46.74
C ASN A 7 -36.12 3.92 -45.88
N PHE A 8 -35.33 4.86 -46.40
CA PHE A 8 -34.17 5.48 -45.73
C PHE A 8 -33.18 4.47 -45.14
N GLY A 9 -32.74 3.49 -45.94
CA GLY A 9 -31.80 2.46 -45.49
C GLY A 9 -32.44 1.47 -44.50
N ASN A 10 -33.70 1.10 -44.74
CA ASN A 10 -34.50 0.23 -43.87
C ASN A 10 -34.87 0.84 -42.50
N LYS A 11 -34.81 2.16 -42.33
CA LYS A 11 -35.31 2.79 -41.10
C LYS A 11 -36.84 2.67 -40.96
N PHE A 12 -37.54 2.65 -42.07
CA PHE A 12 -39.01 2.50 -42.09
C PHE A 12 -39.42 1.26 -42.89
N ALA A 13 -40.48 0.59 -42.41
CA ALA A 13 -41.16 -0.49 -43.11
C ALA A 13 -42.64 -0.11 -43.32
N ILE A 14 -43.24 -0.65 -44.38
CA ILE A 14 -44.70 -0.46 -44.67
C ILE A 14 -45.38 -1.82 -44.79
N ASN A 15 -46.51 -1.97 -44.16
CA ASN A 15 -47.39 -3.07 -44.44
C ASN A 15 -48.11 -2.89 -45.77
N GLN A 16 -47.80 -3.75 -46.73
CA GLN A 16 -48.30 -3.67 -48.14
C GLN A 16 -49.81 -3.82 -48.24
N THR A 17 -50.51 -4.35 -47.25
CA THR A 17 -51.96 -4.56 -47.28
C THR A 17 -52.69 -3.43 -46.59
N THR A 18 -52.16 -2.94 -45.45
CA THR A 18 -52.83 -1.90 -44.64
C THR A 18 -52.30 -0.51 -44.87
N GLY A 19 -51.12 -0.33 -45.45
CA GLY A 19 -50.43 0.94 -45.62
C GLY A 19 -49.83 1.51 -44.32
N GLN A 20 -49.83 0.75 -43.23
CA GLN A 20 -49.24 1.18 -41.98
C GLN A 20 -47.72 1.24 -42.10
N VAL A 21 -47.16 2.39 -41.75
CA VAL A 21 -45.69 2.59 -41.69
C VAL A 21 -45.25 2.43 -40.25
N THR A 22 -44.17 1.64 -40.08
CA THR A 22 -43.54 1.38 -38.81
C THR A 22 -42.07 1.75 -38.82
N LEU A 23 -41.54 2.14 -37.67
CA LEU A 23 -40.10 2.32 -37.46
C LEU A 23 -39.44 0.94 -37.34
N ASN A 24 -38.39 0.69 -38.13
CA ASN A 24 -37.67 -0.59 -38.21
C ASN A 24 -36.27 -0.55 -37.55
N SER A 25 -35.69 0.64 -37.39
CA SER A 25 -34.44 0.88 -36.65
C SER A 25 -34.45 2.23 -35.98
N ALA A 26 -33.61 2.39 -34.95
CA ALA A 26 -33.52 3.63 -34.15
C ALA A 26 -33.28 4.87 -35.04
N LEU A 27 -33.88 5.97 -34.62
CA LEU A 27 -33.65 7.29 -35.18
C LEU A 27 -32.44 7.93 -34.48
N ASP A 28 -31.82 8.88 -35.16
CA ASP A 28 -30.67 9.62 -34.69
C ASP A 28 -30.83 11.05 -35.22
N TYR A 29 -31.06 12.00 -34.33
CA TYR A 29 -31.35 13.39 -34.63
C TYR A 29 -30.13 14.10 -35.26
N GLU A 30 -28.92 13.78 -34.76
CA GLU A 30 -27.66 14.38 -35.22
C GLU A 30 -27.32 13.96 -36.65
N THR A 31 -27.74 12.74 -37.02
CA THR A 31 -27.57 12.26 -38.42
C THR A 31 -28.69 12.76 -39.32
N THR A 32 -29.95 12.74 -38.88
CA THR A 32 -31.11 13.15 -39.68
C THR A 32 -32.25 13.58 -38.78
N ASN A 33 -32.57 14.86 -38.77
CA ASN A 33 -33.63 15.47 -37.98
C ASN A 33 -35.02 15.44 -38.61
N SER A 34 -35.14 15.04 -39.90
CA SER A 34 -36.44 14.92 -40.57
C SER A 34 -36.40 13.93 -41.74
N TYR A 35 -37.49 13.26 -41.97
CA TYR A 35 -37.70 12.31 -43.05
C TYR A 35 -38.94 12.69 -43.84
N ASN A 36 -38.86 12.85 -45.17
CA ASN A 36 -40.01 13.02 -46.06
C ASN A 36 -40.50 11.63 -46.49
N LEU A 37 -41.52 11.11 -45.82
CA LEU A 37 -42.10 9.80 -46.12
C LEU A 37 -43.13 9.93 -47.23
N LYS A 38 -42.90 9.22 -48.33
CA LYS A 38 -43.85 9.16 -49.46
C LYS A 38 -44.39 7.75 -49.60
N VAL A 39 -45.72 7.64 -49.36
CA VAL A 39 -46.48 6.40 -49.47
C VAL A 39 -47.15 6.38 -50.81
N ILE A 40 -47.02 5.25 -51.51
CA ILE A 40 -47.66 4.99 -52.80
C ILE A 40 -48.68 3.88 -52.62
N ALA A 41 -49.91 4.16 -52.96
CA ALA A 41 -51.00 3.18 -53.06
C ALA A 41 -51.23 2.80 -54.52
N THR A 42 -51.22 1.47 -54.83
CA THR A 42 -51.43 0.94 -56.17
C THR A 42 -52.66 0.05 -56.17
N ASP A 43 -53.60 0.28 -57.06
CA ASP A 43 -54.80 -0.57 -57.22
C ASP A 43 -54.49 -1.82 -58.05
N SER A 44 -55.54 -2.66 -58.26
CA SER A 44 -55.43 -3.90 -59.02
C SER A 44 -55.21 -3.68 -60.53
N LYS A 45 -55.39 -2.46 -61.04
CA LYS A 45 -55.17 -2.08 -62.43
C LYS A 45 -53.84 -1.36 -62.61
N GLY A 46 -53.02 -1.19 -61.55
CA GLY A 46 -51.72 -0.51 -61.62
C GLY A 46 -51.84 1.03 -61.51
N ILE A 47 -53.02 1.57 -61.18
CA ILE A 47 -53.19 3.03 -60.96
C ILE A 47 -52.62 3.39 -59.60
N THR A 48 -51.76 4.39 -59.53
CA THR A 48 -51.11 4.84 -58.31
C THR A 48 -51.65 6.16 -57.79
N LYS A 49 -51.65 6.28 -56.45
CA LYS A 49 -51.86 7.57 -55.74
C LYS A 49 -50.76 7.68 -54.70
N GLU A 50 -50.23 8.88 -54.52
CA GLU A 50 -49.10 9.16 -53.65
C GLU A 50 -49.49 10.18 -52.57
N ARG A 51 -48.89 10.06 -51.41
CA ARG A 51 -48.97 11.06 -50.34
C ARG A 51 -47.61 11.17 -49.64
N SER A 52 -47.14 12.41 -49.57
CA SER A 52 -45.91 12.74 -48.83
C SER A 52 -46.27 13.36 -47.49
N THR A 53 -45.48 13.02 -46.48
CA THR A 53 -45.59 13.65 -45.16
C THR A 53 -44.17 13.78 -44.57
N ASN A 54 -43.92 14.89 -43.88
CA ASN A 54 -42.67 15.06 -43.13
C ASN A 54 -42.83 14.44 -41.76
N PHE A 55 -41.86 13.64 -41.37
CA PHE A 55 -41.72 13.09 -40.06
C PHE A 55 -40.49 13.75 -39.41
N SER A 56 -40.66 14.54 -38.39
CA SER A 56 -39.58 15.20 -37.64
C SER A 56 -39.12 14.36 -36.50
N VAL A 57 -37.84 14.28 -36.28
CA VAL A 57 -37.21 13.71 -35.10
C VAL A 57 -37.01 14.85 -34.11
N THR A 58 -37.27 14.59 -32.85
CA THR A 58 -37.00 15.53 -31.75
C THR A 58 -35.71 15.15 -31.10
N ASP A 59 -34.90 16.14 -30.81
CA ASP A 59 -33.65 15.98 -30.07
C ASP A 59 -33.93 15.51 -28.62
N VAL A 60 -33.12 14.60 -28.13
CA VAL A 60 -33.16 14.06 -26.76
C VAL A 60 -31.75 13.92 -26.25
N SER A 61 -31.29 14.90 -25.49
CA SER A 61 -29.97 14.86 -24.87
C SER A 61 -29.81 13.72 -23.85
N PRO A 62 -28.61 13.15 -23.71
CA PRO A 62 -28.30 12.15 -22.70
C PRO A 62 -28.38 12.71 -21.30
N GLY A 63 -29.42 12.71 -20.58
CA GLY A 63 -29.50 13.29 -19.23
C GLY A 63 -28.45 12.73 -18.29
N TYR A 64 -27.22 13.25 -18.35
CA TYR A 64 -26.09 12.86 -17.53
C TYR A 64 -26.10 13.55 -16.16
N SER A 65 -25.81 12.81 -15.10
CA SER A 65 -25.61 13.34 -13.77
C SER A 65 -24.51 12.56 -13.06
N GLY A 66 -23.43 13.26 -12.71
CA GLY A 66 -22.35 12.75 -11.86
C GLY A 66 -22.47 13.31 -10.45
N ASN A 67 -22.34 12.46 -9.45
CA ASN A 67 -22.41 12.85 -8.05
C ASN A 67 -21.16 12.40 -7.30
N LEU A 68 -20.39 13.37 -6.77
CA LEU A 68 -19.31 13.08 -5.84
C LEU A 68 -19.87 12.42 -4.58
N ILE A 69 -19.25 11.33 -4.13
CA ILE A 69 -19.59 10.68 -2.85
C ILE A 69 -19.33 11.65 -1.68
N SER A 70 -18.27 12.47 -1.81
CA SER A 70 -17.93 13.54 -0.88
C SER A 70 -17.17 14.63 -1.61
N ALA A 71 -17.33 15.87 -1.23
CA ALA A 71 -16.57 17.00 -1.78
C ALA A 71 -15.08 16.99 -1.34
N SER A 72 -14.74 16.19 -0.32
CA SER A 72 -13.39 16.04 0.19
C SER A 72 -13.06 14.58 0.52
N LYS A 73 -11.81 14.20 0.35
CA LYS A 73 -11.24 12.92 0.80
C LYS A 73 -9.93 13.16 1.54
N ALA A 74 -9.71 12.37 2.59
CA ALA A 74 -8.43 12.34 3.27
C ALA A 74 -7.34 11.79 2.34
N GLU A 75 -6.14 12.33 2.39
CA GLU A 75 -5.01 11.83 1.60
C GLU A 75 -4.66 10.37 1.92
N SER A 76 -4.95 9.90 3.14
CA SER A 76 -4.79 8.50 3.55
C SER A 76 -5.84 7.55 2.94
N ALA A 77 -6.74 8.05 2.07
CA ALA A 77 -7.73 7.20 1.41
C ALA A 77 -7.05 6.16 0.51
N ALA A 78 -7.49 4.90 0.66
CA ALA A 78 -6.93 3.80 -0.12
C ALA A 78 -7.28 3.92 -1.62
N THR A 79 -6.38 3.48 -2.50
CA THR A 79 -6.68 3.27 -3.91
C THR A 79 -7.87 2.32 -4.07
N GLY A 80 -8.68 2.52 -5.12
CA GLY A 80 -9.95 1.83 -5.30
C GLY A 80 -11.14 2.47 -4.57
N THR A 81 -10.91 3.47 -3.68
CA THR A 81 -12.01 4.22 -3.05
C THR A 81 -12.88 4.88 -4.12
N VAL A 82 -14.20 4.66 -4.03
CA VAL A 82 -15.16 5.30 -4.95
C VAL A 82 -15.24 6.80 -4.65
N ILE A 83 -15.04 7.60 -5.69
CA ILE A 83 -15.04 9.07 -5.64
C ILE A 83 -16.35 9.63 -6.17
N LEU A 84 -16.84 9.08 -7.30
CA LEU A 84 -18.01 9.58 -7.99
C LEU A 84 -18.82 8.42 -8.55
N ASN A 85 -20.15 8.52 -8.46
CA ASN A 85 -21.08 7.69 -9.21
C ASN A 85 -21.75 8.51 -10.31
N SER A 86 -21.88 7.89 -11.48
CA SER A 86 -22.55 8.45 -12.65
C SER A 86 -23.91 7.82 -12.85
N SER A 87 -24.83 8.58 -13.41
CA SER A 87 -26.10 8.09 -13.92
C SER A 87 -26.42 8.76 -15.25
N ILE A 88 -27.16 8.07 -16.10
CA ILE A 88 -27.64 8.57 -17.38
C ILE A 88 -29.10 8.21 -17.53
N SER A 89 -29.86 9.07 -18.22
CA SER A 89 -31.23 8.82 -18.67
C SER A 89 -31.31 8.95 -20.19
N ASN A 90 -32.42 8.53 -20.76
CA ASN A 90 -32.80 8.66 -22.17
C ASN A 90 -32.09 7.69 -23.13
N PHE A 91 -30.87 7.24 -22.85
CA PHE A 91 -30.13 6.33 -23.73
C PHE A 91 -29.64 5.09 -22.98
N ALA A 92 -29.50 3.98 -23.71
CA ALA A 92 -28.87 2.77 -23.23
C ALA A 92 -27.40 2.69 -23.72
N ASN A 93 -26.59 1.89 -23.04
CA ASN A 93 -25.19 1.61 -23.40
C ASN A 93 -24.31 2.87 -23.54
N PRO A 94 -24.23 3.71 -22.50
CA PRO A 94 -23.31 4.85 -22.48
C PRO A 94 -21.86 4.39 -22.49
N SER A 95 -20.97 5.25 -22.98
CA SER A 95 -19.52 5.11 -22.86
C SER A 95 -18.98 6.30 -22.08
N TYR A 96 -18.27 6.04 -21.00
CA TYR A 96 -17.71 7.07 -20.13
C TYR A 96 -16.19 7.19 -20.30
N SER A 97 -15.71 8.42 -20.15
CA SER A 97 -14.28 8.71 -20.11
C SER A 97 -13.99 9.82 -19.11
N ILE A 98 -12.74 9.90 -18.65
CA ILE A 98 -12.26 10.91 -17.71
C ILE A 98 -11.04 11.62 -18.28
N SER A 99 -10.90 12.90 -17.99
CA SER A 99 -9.73 13.70 -18.32
C SER A 99 -9.37 14.64 -17.16
N GLY A 100 -8.09 15.01 -17.04
CA GLY A 100 -7.57 15.79 -15.91
C GLY A 100 -7.36 14.94 -14.65
N GLY A 101 -7.35 15.58 -13.48
CA GLY A 101 -7.22 14.94 -12.17
C GLY A 101 -5.84 14.38 -11.87
N ASP A 102 -4.79 14.85 -12.56
CA ASP A 102 -3.36 14.57 -12.28
C ASP A 102 -3.05 13.07 -12.16
N ASN A 103 -3.73 12.24 -12.97
CA ASN A 103 -3.67 10.78 -12.94
C ASN A 103 -4.11 10.15 -11.60
N LYS A 104 -4.81 10.90 -10.74
CA LYS A 104 -5.28 10.38 -9.45
C LYS A 104 -6.51 9.47 -9.57
N PHE A 105 -7.25 9.54 -10.69
CA PHE A 105 -8.53 8.87 -10.86
C PHE A 105 -8.57 7.90 -12.03
N ALA A 106 -9.38 6.85 -11.90
CA ALA A 106 -9.77 5.95 -12.98
C ALA A 106 -11.30 5.92 -13.09
N ILE A 107 -11.81 5.71 -14.31
CA ILE A 107 -13.24 5.56 -14.58
C ILE A 107 -13.54 4.19 -15.18
N ASP A 108 -14.63 3.59 -14.77
CA ASP A 108 -15.22 2.44 -15.47
C ASP A 108 -16.01 2.95 -16.67
N ALA A 109 -15.60 2.56 -17.86
CA ALA A 109 -16.17 3.05 -19.13
C ALA A 109 -17.64 2.63 -19.34
N SER A 110 -18.13 1.63 -18.64
CA SER A 110 -19.50 1.11 -18.78
C SER A 110 -20.45 1.73 -17.73
N THR A 111 -19.98 1.90 -16.51
CA THR A 111 -20.80 2.37 -15.38
C THR A 111 -20.60 3.84 -15.06
N GLY A 112 -19.48 4.44 -15.51
CA GLY A 112 -19.12 5.81 -15.19
C GLY A 112 -18.69 6.00 -13.74
N GLN A 113 -18.44 4.92 -12.99
CA GLN A 113 -17.92 5.01 -11.63
C GLN A 113 -16.47 5.46 -11.67
N VAL A 114 -16.14 6.52 -10.91
CA VAL A 114 -14.78 7.00 -10.74
C VAL A 114 -14.23 6.52 -9.40
N THR A 115 -13.03 5.97 -9.45
CA THR A 115 -12.29 5.49 -8.28
C THR A 115 -10.93 6.16 -8.17
N LEU A 116 -10.37 6.19 -6.97
CA LEU A 116 -9.01 6.65 -6.72
C LEU A 116 -8.01 5.62 -7.28
N ALA A 117 -7.21 6.01 -8.27
CA ALA A 117 -6.22 5.16 -8.93
C ALA A 117 -4.84 5.27 -8.27
N ASN A 118 -4.44 6.47 -7.84
CA ASN A 118 -3.17 6.75 -7.17
C ASN A 118 -3.41 7.52 -5.87
N ALA A 119 -2.51 7.35 -4.90
CA ALA A 119 -2.58 8.03 -3.60
C ALA A 119 -2.70 9.55 -3.77
N LEU A 120 -3.51 10.16 -2.91
CA LEU A 120 -3.54 11.60 -2.72
C LEU A 120 -2.35 12.02 -1.84
N ASP A 121 -2.02 13.31 -1.86
CA ASP A 121 -0.92 13.90 -1.10
C ASP A 121 -1.28 15.39 -0.92
N TYR A 122 -1.66 15.75 0.29
CA TYR A 122 -2.14 17.10 0.62
C TYR A 122 -1.02 18.15 0.54
N GLU A 123 0.22 17.76 0.87
CA GLU A 123 1.38 18.63 0.82
C GLU A 123 1.77 19.01 -0.61
N THR A 124 1.45 18.11 -1.57
CA THR A 124 1.69 18.37 -3.00
C THR A 124 0.51 19.10 -3.63
N ASP A 125 -0.72 18.60 -3.45
CA ASP A 125 -1.92 19.16 -4.08
C ASP A 125 -3.15 19.04 -3.17
N GLN A 126 -3.74 20.17 -2.81
CA GLN A 126 -4.91 20.26 -1.93
C GLN A 126 -6.24 20.03 -2.65
N SER A 127 -6.24 19.92 -3.97
CA SER A 127 -7.43 19.60 -4.76
C SER A 127 -7.08 19.10 -6.15
N HIS A 128 -7.92 18.23 -6.70
CA HIS A 128 -7.81 17.71 -8.06
C HIS A 128 -9.11 17.96 -8.83
N SER A 129 -9.00 18.62 -9.99
CA SER A 129 -10.14 18.86 -10.88
C SER A 129 -10.09 17.92 -12.08
N PHE A 130 -11.21 17.28 -12.38
CA PHE A 130 -11.35 16.35 -13.49
C PHE A 130 -12.70 16.54 -14.20
N THR A 131 -12.76 16.10 -15.45
CA THR A 131 -13.96 16.13 -16.29
C THR A 131 -14.37 14.71 -16.63
N VAL A 132 -15.62 14.38 -16.39
CA VAL A 132 -16.23 13.15 -16.89
C VAL A 132 -17.00 13.49 -18.16
N SER A 133 -16.77 12.70 -19.21
CA SER A 133 -17.49 12.77 -20.48
C SER A 133 -18.30 11.50 -20.67
N VAL A 134 -19.56 11.61 -21.08
CA VAL A 134 -20.42 10.49 -21.44
C VAL A 134 -20.88 10.64 -22.88
N THR A 135 -20.75 9.57 -23.65
CA THR A 135 -21.26 9.51 -25.04
C THR A 135 -22.36 8.46 -25.11
N ALA A 136 -23.52 8.86 -25.57
CA ALA A 136 -24.69 7.98 -25.76
C ALA A 136 -25.60 8.57 -26.85
N GLY A 137 -26.19 7.73 -27.69
CA GLY A 137 -27.10 8.16 -28.76
C GLY A 137 -26.48 9.06 -29.85
N GLY A 138 -25.15 9.08 -29.97
CA GLY A 138 -24.43 9.97 -30.88
C GLY A 138 -23.98 11.29 -30.26
N GLU A 139 -24.46 11.61 -29.07
CA GLU A 139 -24.15 12.84 -28.34
C GLU A 139 -23.11 12.61 -27.22
N THR A 140 -22.44 13.71 -26.85
CA THR A 140 -21.49 13.71 -25.72
C THR A 140 -21.82 14.84 -24.78
N GLU A 141 -22.03 14.49 -23.50
CA GLU A 141 -22.13 15.45 -22.41
C GLU A 141 -20.92 15.37 -21.48
N THR A 142 -20.58 16.50 -20.85
CA THR A 142 -19.45 16.64 -19.96
C THR A 142 -19.83 17.33 -18.66
N GLN A 143 -19.22 16.91 -17.56
CA GLN A 143 -19.37 17.59 -16.28
C GLN A 143 -18.02 17.67 -15.57
N ASN A 144 -17.73 18.85 -15.00
CA ASN A 144 -16.50 19.11 -14.24
C ASN A 144 -16.72 18.86 -12.77
N PHE A 145 -15.72 18.25 -12.13
CA PHE A 145 -15.70 17.95 -10.70
C PHE A 145 -14.38 18.42 -10.09
N THR A 146 -14.46 18.82 -8.83
CA THR A 146 -13.28 19.12 -8.02
C THR A 146 -13.38 18.33 -6.73
N LEU A 147 -12.38 17.48 -6.45
CA LEU A 147 -12.21 16.78 -5.20
C LEU A 147 -11.17 17.53 -4.36
N ASN A 148 -11.55 17.98 -3.17
CA ASN A 148 -10.60 18.53 -2.21
C ASN A 148 -9.88 17.38 -1.48
N VAL A 149 -8.61 17.58 -1.18
CA VAL A 149 -7.83 16.68 -0.31
C VAL A 149 -7.84 17.27 1.09
N SER A 150 -8.03 16.45 2.10
CA SER A 150 -7.89 16.87 3.49
C SER A 150 -6.64 16.24 4.10
N ASP A 151 -5.89 17.06 4.82
CA ASP A 151 -4.69 16.72 5.56
C ASP A 151 -4.94 15.60 6.58
N VAL A 152 -3.97 14.71 6.71
CA VAL A 152 -3.90 13.65 7.71
C VAL A 152 -2.50 13.60 8.29
N SER A 153 -2.28 14.19 9.44
CA SER A 153 -0.97 14.21 10.08
C SER A 153 -0.45 12.82 10.41
N LEU A 154 0.79 12.55 10.01
CA LEU A 154 1.52 11.35 10.39
C LEU A 154 1.81 11.38 11.89
N GLY A 155 1.18 10.49 12.66
CA GLY A 155 1.56 10.22 14.04
C GLY A 155 2.63 9.12 14.08
N TYR A 156 3.72 9.35 14.82
CA TYR A 156 4.74 8.33 15.09
C TYR A 156 4.94 8.18 16.59
N SER A 157 5.11 6.94 17.04
CA SER A 157 5.56 6.62 18.38
C SER A 157 6.48 5.41 18.38
N GLY A 158 7.58 5.50 19.11
CA GLY A 158 8.50 4.40 19.35
C GLY A 158 8.47 3.99 20.83
N THR A 159 8.49 2.69 21.11
CA THR A 159 8.53 2.18 22.49
C THR A 159 9.71 1.23 22.65
N LEU A 160 10.69 1.63 23.48
CA LEU A 160 11.76 0.73 23.90
C LEU A 160 11.17 -0.46 24.68
N VAL A 161 11.56 -1.68 24.31
CA VAL A 161 11.19 -2.91 25.05
C VAL A 161 11.70 -2.86 26.50
N SER A 162 12.86 -2.19 26.70
CA SER A 162 13.43 -1.88 28.00
C SER A 162 14.37 -0.68 27.87
N ALA A 163 14.42 0.18 28.86
CA ALA A 163 15.35 1.31 28.91
C ALA A 163 16.81 0.89 29.08
N SER A 164 17.06 -0.36 29.51
CA SER A 164 18.40 -0.92 29.67
C SER A 164 18.45 -2.38 29.20
N LYS A 165 19.58 -2.79 28.69
CA LYS A 165 19.92 -4.17 28.32
C LYS A 165 21.31 -4.53 28.80
N ALA A 166 21.47 -5.76 29.24
CA ALA A 166 22.79 -6.29 29.59
C ALA A 166 23.64 -6.45 28.32
N GLU A 167 24.93 -6.22 28.42
CA GLU A 167 25.84 -6.30 27.26
C GLU A 167 25.87 -7.68 26.62
N ASN A 168 25.59 -8.76 27.36
CA ASN A 168 25.61 -10.13 26.86
C ASN A 168 24.33 -10.58 26.15
N ILE A 169 23.37 -9.67 25.86
CA ILE A 169 22.17 -10.05 25.12
C ILE A 169 22.53 -10.52 23.70
N ALA A 170 21.77 -11.48 23.20
CA ALA A 170 21.98 -12.02 21.86
C ALA A 170 21.63 -10.99 20.77
N THR A 171 22.39 -11.00 19.67
CA THR A 171 21.97 -10.32 18.43
C THR A 171 20.64 -10.83 17.94
N GLY A 172 19.85 -9.97 17.26
CA GLY A 172 18.46 -10.25 16.90
C GLY A 172 17.45 -9.93 18.02
N THR A 173 17.90 -9.63 19.25
CA THR A 173 16.98 -9.19 20.32
C THR A 173 16.27 -7.91 19.92
N VAL A 174 14.94 -7.87 20.11
CA VAL A 174 14.13 -6.67 19.85
C VAL A 174 14.45 -5.59 20.88
N ILE A 175 14.77 -4.42 20.41
CA ILE A 175 15.12 -3.24 21.21
C ILE A 175 13.95 -2.24 21.25
N LEU A 176 13.31 -1.99 20.10
CA LEU A 176 12.24 -1.00 19.99
C LEU A 176 11.15 -1.52 19.05
N ASN A 177 9.91 -1.23 19.39
CA ASN A 177 8.77 -1.37 18.50
C ASN A 177 8.25 0.02 18.11
N SER A 178 7.93 0.19 16.83
CA SER A 178 7.38 1.42 16.28
C SER A 178 5.91 1.27 15.95
N ALA A 179 5.17 2.36 16.01
CA ALA A 179 3.80 2.47 15.54
C ALA A 179 3.58 3.81 14.85
N VAL A 180 2.74 3.80 13.82
CA VAL A 180 2.26 5.01 13.14
C VAL A 180 0.74 5.09 13.22
N SER A 181 0.21 6.30 13.10
CA SER A 181 -1.22 6.59 12.96
C SER A 181 -1.43 7.62 11.85
N GLY A 182 -2.65 7.69 11.34
CA GLY A 182 -3.00 8.54 10.20
C GLY A 182 -2.91 7.80 8.86
N PHE A 183 -1.89 7.00 8.65
CA PHE A 183 -1.66 6.24 7.42
C PHE A 183 -1.68 4.71 7.66
N ALA A 184 -1.99 3.94 6.63
CA ALA A 184 -2.07 2.47 6.71
C ALA A 184 -0.70 1.78 6.80
N GLY A 185 0.40 2.52 6.59
CA GLY A 185 1.78 2.03 6.69
C GLY A 185 2.76 3.18 6.57
N ALA A 186 4.01 2.89 6.92
CA ALA A 186 5.12 3.83 6.79
C ALA A 186 6.38 3.12 6.34
N ASN A 187 7.29 3.86 5.76
CA ASN A 187 8.67 3.43 5.54
C ASN A 187 9.54 3.94 6.69
N TYR A 188 10.34 3.05 7.28
CA TYR A 188 11.15 3.39 8.44
C TYR A 188 12.63 3.36 8.13
N SER A 189 13.36 4.30 8.68
CA SER A 189 14.81 4.36 8.65
C SER A 189 15.41 4.60 10.02
N LEU A 190 16.68 4.24 10.18
CA LEU A 190 17.42 4.36 11.45
C LEU A 190 18.73 5.07 11.21
N SER A 191 19.09 5.96 12.12
CA SER A 191 20.38 6.64 12.13
C SER A 191 20.99 6.64 13.53
N GLY A 192 22.31 6.74 13.63
CA GLY A 192 23.03 6.68 14.91
C GLY A 192 23.24 5.26 15.42
N GLY A 193 23.36 5.12 16.76
CA GLY A 193 23.50 3.82 17.43
C GLY A 193 24.82 3.08 17.18
N GLN A 194 25.83 3.74 16.59
CA GLN A 194 27.18 3.19 16.35
C GLN A 194 27.17 1.82 15.66
N SER A 195 26.25 1.62 14.69
CA SER A 195 26.04 0.35 13.98
C SER A 195 25.62 -0.83 14.87
N LYS A 196 25.16 -0.56 16.10
CA LYS A 196 24.70 -1.62 17.02
C LYS A 196 23.32 -2.16 16.66
N PHE A 197 22.53 -1.39 15.91
CA PHE A 197 21.12 -1.69 15.63
C PHE A 197 20.82 -1.75 14.15
N VAL A 198 19.77 -2.51 13.81
CA VAL A 198 19.14 -2.56 12.48
C VAL A 198 17.65 -2.39 12.61
N ILE A 199 17.02 -1.74 11.63
CA ILE A 199 15.58 -1.54 11.57
C ILE A 199 14.97 -2.36 10.42
N ASN A 200 13.78 -2.89 10.65
CA ASN A 200 12.94 -3.40 9.57
C ASN A 200 12.18 -2.20 8.95
N SER A 201 12.45 -1.91 7.70
CA SER A 201 11.90 -0.72 7.01
C SER A 201 10.38 -0.72 6.85
N SER A 202 9.72 -1.88 6.93
CA SER A 202 8.26 -1.99 6.80
C SER A 202 7.53 -1.98 8.12
N THR A 203 8.16 -2.48 9.21
CA THR A 203 7.50 -2.59 10.53
C THR A 203 8.02 -1.60 11.55
N GLY A 204 9.16 -0.94 11.28
CA GLY A 204 9.83 -0.04 12.21
C GLY A 204 10.41 -0.74 13.45
N GLN A 205 10.45 -2.08 13.48
CA GLN A 205 11.06 -2.81 14.58
C GLN A 205 12.58 -2.69 14.52
N VAL A 206 13.19 -2.29 15.63
CA VAL A 206 14.64 -2.20 15.78
C VAL A 206 15.15 -3.40 16.57
N THR A 207 16.18 -4.06 16.06
CA THR A 207 16.82 -5.20 16.68
C THR A 207 18.32 -4.96 16.86
N LEU A 208 18.93 -5.66 17.81
CA LEU A 208 20.38 -5.63 18.01
C LEU A 208 21.09 -6.36 16.86
N ALA A 209 21.95 -5.65 16.14
CA ALA A 209 22.75 -6.18 15.03
C ALA A 209 24.14 -6.65 15.46
N ASN A 210 24.80 -5.89 16.35
CA ASN A 210 26.15 -6.19 16.83
C ASN A 210 26.19 -6.16 18.36
N PRO A 211 27.01 -7.01 19.01
CA PRO A 211 27.11 -7.11 20.46
C PRO A 211 27.32 -5.75 21.14
N LEU A 212 26.66 -5.56 22.27
CA LEU A 212 26.94 -4.46 23.18
C LEU A 212 28.25 -4.73 23.93
N ASP A 213 28.82 -3.68 24.52
CA ASP A 213 30.05 -3.73 25.31
C ASP A 213 30.02 -2.53 26.24
N TYR A 214 29.82 -2.80 27.53
CA TYR A 214 29.67 -1.77 28.56
C TYR A 214 30.95 -0.95 28.77
N GLU A 215 32.13 -1.61 28.65
CA GLU A 215 33.42 -0.95 28.81
C GLU A 215 33.73 0.01 27.65
N THR A 216 33.14 -0.25 26.47
CA THR A 216 33.26 0.64 25.31
C THR A 216 32.22 1.75 25.35
N ALA A 217 30.95 1.43 25.69
CA ALA A 217 29.89 2.43 25.76
C ALA A 217 28.77 2.02 26.69
N THR A 218 28.48 2.84 27.68
CA THR A 218 27.40 2.63 28.67
C THR A 218 26.01 2.96 28.15
N SER A 219 25.90 3.57 26.95
CA SER A 219 24.63 3.85 26.29
C SER A 219 24.81 4.05 24.78
N HIS A 220 23.77 3.78 24.03
CA HIS A 220 23.69 4.02 22.59
C HIS A 220 22.43 4.83 22.26
N THR A 221 22.61 5.99 21.63
CA THR A 221 21.49 6.82 21.14
C THR A 221 21.31 6.63 19.65
N PHE A 222 20.08 6.40 19.23
CA PHE A 222 19.70 6.24 17.82
C PHE A 222 18.37 6.96 17.56
N THR A 223 18.15 7.33 16.29
CA THR A 223 16.93 8.01 15.86
C THR A 223 16.21 7.13 14.86
N VAL A 224 14.92 6.93 15.05
CA VAL A 224 14.04 6.29 14.08
C VAL A 224 13.23 7.38 13.39
N THR A 225 13.17 7.28 12.08
CA THR A 225 12.38 8.15 11.20
C THR A 225 11.32 7.32 10.50
N ALA A 226 10.07 7.75 10.58
CA ALA A 226 8.95 7.20 9.83
C ALA A 226 8.52 8.18 8.74
N GLU A 227 8.21 7.67 7.54
CA GLU A 227 7.78 8.44 6.39
C GLU A 227 6.51 7.80 5.80
N ALA A 228 5.46 8.57 5.63
CA ALA A 228 4.20 8.16 4.99
C ALA A 228 3.41 9.39 4.54
N GLY A 229 2.70 9.30 3.40
CA GLY A 229 1.85 10.36 2.87
C GLY A 229 2.58 11.67 2.58
N GLY A 230 3.88 11.64 2.23
CA GLY A 230 4.68 12.86 2.06
C GLY A 230 5.25 13.44 3.36
N GLU A 231 4.74 13.01 4.52
CA GLU A 231 5.20 13.48 5.83
C GLU A 231 6.33 12.62 6.42
N THR A 232 7.14 13.25 7.26
CA THR A 232 8.25 12.62 7.98
C THR A 232 8.19 12.96 9.46
N LYS A 233 8.27 11.93 10.32
CA LYS A 233 8.40 12.09 11.79
C LYS A 233 9.59 11.31 12.32
N SER A 234 10.33 11.94 13.24
CA SER A 234 11.53 11.33 13.84
C SER A 234 11.47 11.41 15.35
N GLU A 235 11.96 10.35 16.01
CA GLU A 235 12.11 10.31 17.47
C GLU A 235 13.44 9.66 17.84
N SER A 236 14.10 10.21 18.87
CA SER A 236 15.39 9.71 19.34
C SER A 236 15.24 8.90 20.62
N PHE A 237 15.94 7.77 20.67
CA PHE A 237 15.91 6.82 21.76
C PHE A 237 17.31 6.60 22.30
N SER A 238 17.43 6.38 23.60
CA SER A 238 18.68 6.02 24.26
C SER A 238 18.51 4.70 25.00
N LEU A 239 19.31 3.71 24.60
CA LEU A 239 19.39 2.41 25.27
C LEU A 239 20.62 2.41 26.18
N ASN A 240 20.40 2.22 27.49
CA ASN A 240 21.48 2.01 28.43
C ASN A 240 22.02 0.58 28.32
N VAL A 241 23.30 0.42 28.49
CA VAL A 241 23.96 -0.88 28.61
C VAL A 241 24.26 -1.12 30.09
N SER A 242 23.96 -2.30 30.60
CA SER A 242 24.35 -2.69 31.94
C SER A 242 25.48 -3.71 31.90
N ASP A 243 26.46 -3.47 32.76
CA ASP A 243 27.61 -4.33 32.97
C ASP A 243 27.20 -5.74 33.43
N ILE A 244 27.89 -6.71 32.97
CA ILE A 244 27.81 -8.12 33.40
C ILE A 244 29.12 -8.47 34.09
N ASN A 245 29.09 -8.48 35.41
CA ASN A 245 30.24 -8.96 36.19
C ASN A 245 30.60 -10.39 35.82
N VAL A 246 31.79 -10.55 35.26
CA VAL A 246 32.36 -11.87 34.97
C VAL A 246 32.78 -12.52 36.31
N GLY A 247 32.01 -13.50 36.75
CA GLY A 247 32.37 -14.28 37.90
C GLY A 247 33.44 -15.33 37.55
N PHE A 248 34.57 -15.30 38.20
CA PHE A 248 35.58 -16.38 38.15
C PHE A 248 35.68 -17.07 39.50
N SER A 249 35.62 -18.39 39.49
CA SER A 249 35.84 -19.20 40.70
C SER A 249 36.63 -20.44 40.37
N GLY A 250 37.44 -20.87 41.34
CA GLY A 250 38.19 -22.11 41.24
C GLY A 250 38.05 -22.92 42.51
N THR A 251 37.76 -24.20 42.36
CA THR A 251 37.61 -25.11 43.49
C THR A 251 38.68 -26.17 43.43
N LEU A 252 39.55 -26.20 44.43
CA LEU A 252 40.54 -27.29 44.59
C LEU A 252 39.81 -28.62 44.81
N ALA A 253 40.20 -29.64 44.06
CA ALA A 253 39.69 -31.00 44.24
C ALA A 253 40.00 -31.57 45.67
N SER A 254 41.08 -31.05 46.26
CA SER A 254 41.50 -31.31 47.64
C SER A 254 42.52 -30.29 48.08
N ALA A 255 42.52 -29.86 49.32
CA ALA A 255 43.50 -28.91 49.87
C ALA A 255 44.93 -29.51 49.95
N SER A 256 45.04 -30.82 49.92
CA SER A 256 46.36 -31.55 49.92
C SER A 256 46.23 -32.82 49.10
N LYS A 257 47.32 -33.25 48.53
CA LYS A 257 47.47 -34.51 47.80
C LYS A 257 48.70 -35.26 48.28
N ALA A 258 48.69 -36.60 48.25
CA ALA A 258 49.88 -37.41 48.51
C ALA A 258 50.90 -37.18 47.41
N GLU A 259 52.21 -37.30 47.76
CA GLU A 259 53.30 -37.09 46.79
C GLU A 259 53.34 -38.09 45.65
N ASN A 260 52.72 -39.24 45.79
CA ASN A 260 52.69 -40.34 44.85
C ASN A 260 51.43 -40.35 43.95
N ILE A 261 50.68 -39.23 43.84
CA ILE A 261 49.52 -39.17 42.95
C ILE A 261 49.93 -39.22 41.49
N ALA A 262 49.12 -39.85 40.65
CA ALA A 262 49.39 -40.00 39.24
C ALA A 262 49.25 -38.66 38.49
N THR A 263 50.11 -38.46 37.44
CA THR A 263 49.93 -37.38 36.46
C THR A 263 48.55 -37.48 35.81
N GLY A 264 47.98 -36.36 35.40
CA GLY A 264 46.59 -36.24 34.92
C GLY A 264 45.54 -36.14 36.03
N THR A 265 45.95 -36.31 37.34
CA THR A 265 44.99 -36.10 38.42
C THR A 265 44.48 -34.65 38.46
N VAL A 266 43.15 -34.48 38.54
CA VAL A 266 42.53 -33.15 38.62
C VAL A 266 42.87 -32.50 39.95
N ILE A 267 43.42 -31.31 39.92
CA ILE A 267 43.82 -30.50 41.07
C ILE A 267 42.82 -29.40 41.33
N LEU A 268 42.34 -28.72 40.28
CA LEU A 268 41.42 -27.62 40.39
C LEU A 268 40.44 -27.61 39.21
N ASN A 269 39.21 -27.34 39.52
CA ASN A 269 38.20 -27.00 38.50
C ASN A 269 37.90 -25.50 38.59
N SER A 270 38.04 -24.82 37.44
CA SER A 270 37.72 -23.41 37.30
C SER A 270 36.35 -23.26 36.60
N THR A 271 35.61 -22.29 37.03
CA THR A 271 34.34 -21.93 36.37
C THR A 271 34.28 -20.43 36.17
N VAL A 272 33.70 -20.04 35.04
CA VAL A 272 33.39 -18.65 34.73
C VAL A 272 31.89 -18.56 34.54
N SER A 273 31.29 -17.53 35.12
CA SER A 273 29.86 -17.18 34.93
C SER A 273 29.75 -15.87 34.15
N ASN A 274 28.64 -15.71 33.47
CA ASN A 274 28.29 -14.51 32.66
C ASN A 274 29.24 -14.22 31.48
N PHE A 275 30.03 -15.20 31.02
CA PHE A 275 30.96 -15.05 29.92
C PHE A 275 30.87 -16.24 28.97
N SER A 276 30.79 -16.00 27.67
CA SER A 276 30.72 -17.05 26.65
C SER A 276 32.10 -17.40 26.12
N ASN A 277 32.40 -18.69 25.99
CA ASN A 277 33.66 -19.21 25.44
C ASN A 277 34.93 -18.66 26.13
N PRO A 278 35.07 -18.85 27.47
CA PRO A 278 36.26 -18.42 28.17
C PRO A 278 37.49 -19.16 27.69
N SER A 279 38.64 -18.47 27.66
CA SER A 279 39.94 -19.07 27.50
C SER A 279 40.73 -18.98 28.80
N TYR A 280 41.23 -20.12 29.27
CA TYR A 280 41.92 -20.20 30.55
C TYR A 280 43.44 -20.33 30.32
N SER A 281 44.20 -19.65 31.17
CA SER A 281 45.64 -19.78 31.25
C SER A 281 46.10 -20.02 32.69
N LEU A 282 47.20 -20.65 32.85
CA LEU A 282 47.83 -20.93 34.15
C LEU A 282 49.21 -20.26 34.18
N SER A 283 49.53 -19.61 35.27
CA SER A 283 50.87 -19.08 35.54
C SER A 283 51.40 -19.59 36.90
N GLY A 284 52.68 -19.83 37.00
CA GLY A 284 53.31 -20.40 38.20
C GLY A 284 53.18 -21.92 38.26
N GLY A 285 53.38 -22.49 39.46
CA GLY A 285 53.27 -23.94 39.70
C GLY A 285 54.52 -24.75 39.31
N ASN A 286 55.66 -24.11 38.99
CA ASN A 286 56.95 -24.74 38.73
C ASN A 286 56.87 -25.88 37.69
N ASP A 287 56.04 -25.69 36.62
CA ASP A 287 55.79 -26.66 35.54
C ASP A 287 55.17 -28.00 36.03
N LYS A 288 54.65 -28.04 37.27
CA LYS A 288 54.03 -29.23 37.83
C LYS A 288 52.56 -29.37 37.39
N PHE A 289 51.98 -28.35 36.82
CA PHE A 289 50.56 -28.35 36.49
C PHE A 289 50.32 -27.92 35.01
N SER A 290 49.27 -28.48 34.44
CA SER A 290 48.75 -28.04 33.13
C SER A 290 47.31 -27.64 33.24
N ILE A 291 46.84 -26.68 32.42
CA ILE A 291 45.46 -26.24 32.32
C ILE A 291 44.86 -26.58 30.93
N ASN A 292 43.68 -27.07 30.94
CA ASN A 292 42.88 -27.14 29.75
C ASN A 292 42.31 -25.74 29.43
N SER A 293 42.78 -25.16 28.35
CA SER A 293 42.43 -23.78 27.97
C SER A 293 40.92 -23.55 27.69
N SER A 294 40.16 -24.61 27.38
CA SER A 294 38.75 -24.52 27.08
C SER A 294 37.86 -24.79 28.31
N THR A 295 38.30 -25.62 29.25
CA THR A 295 37.50 -26.03 30.38
C THR A 295 37.95 -25.42 31.73
N GLY A 296 39.14 -24.82 31.75
CA GLY A 296 39.72 -24.30 33.01
C GLY A 296 40.13 -25.37 34.04
N GLN A 297 40.12 -26.66 33.65
CA GLN A 297 40.55 -27.74 34.53
C GLN A 297 42.05 -27.79 34.64
N VAL A 298 42.57 -27.78 35.85
CA VAL A 298 44.00 -27.92 36.12
C VAL A 298 44.31 -29.34 36.55
N THR A 299 45.31 -29.95 35.95
CA THR A 299 45.76 -31.31 36.28
C THR A 299 47.25 -31.32 36.63
N LEU A 300 47.71 -32.35 37.36
CA LEU A 300 49.11 -32.60 37.60
C LEU A 300 49.76 -33.01 36.27
N ALA A 301 50.85 -32.32 35.90
CA ALA A 301 51.59 -32.56 34.64
C ALA A 301 52.86 -33.42 34.85
N ASN A 302 53.58 -33.15 35.95
CA ASN A 302 54.87 -33.83 36.22
C ASN A 302 55.00 -34.19 37.72
#